data_cbb2dbff2d3c3ab112187f28fa3ca440
#
_entry.id   cbb2dbff2d3c3ab112187f28fa3ca440
#
_cell.length_a   1.000
_cell.length_b   1.000
_cell.length_c   1.000
_cell.angle_alpha   90.00
_cell.angle_beta   90.00
_cell.angle_gamma   90.00
#
_symmetry.space_group_name_H-M   'P 1'
#
loop_
_entity.id
_entity.type
_entity.pdbx_description
1 polymer ?
#
loop_
_entity_poly.entity_id
_entity_poly.type
_entity_poly.pdbx_seq_one_letter_code
_entity_poly.pdbx_strand_id
1 'polypeptide(L)'
;MSNVTGAGGKWVDDVESLALYGYPECPYCRRVLNAIAVLEIDVPLRNTMIDSDHNAALLAATGRETVPVLRIEKQEGSIRWLPESLDIVRFLTDRFDRETKAMKQG
;
A
#
# COMPACT_ATOMS: atom_id res chain seq x y z
N MET A 1 -13.04 -22.16 2.54
CA MET A 1 -12.35 -22.06 2.57
C MET A 1 -11.77 -21.54 2.81
N SER A 2 -11.95 -21.54 2.91
CA SER A 2 -11.26 -21.06 2.93
C SER A 2 -10.61 -20.76 3.36
N ASN A 3 -10.59 -20.70 3.44
CA ASN A 3 -9.88 -20.39 3.61
C ASN A 3 -9.18 -20.31 4.17
N VAL A 4 -9.25 -20.46 4.39
CA VAL A 4 -8.56 -20.47 4.97
C VAL A 4 -7.59 -20.46 4.87
N THR A 5 -7.64 -20.85 4.48
CA THR A 5 -6.61 -20.88 4.36
C THR A 5 -5.98 -20.05 4.29
N GLY A 6 -6.29 -20.13 3.76
CA GLY A 6 -5.38 -19.24 3.66
C GLY A 6 -5.15 -18.47 4.76
N ALA A 7 -4.91 -19.08 5.65
CA ALA A 7 -4.53 -18.35 6.80
C ALA A 7 -3.62 -17.20 6.44
N GLY A 8 -2.69 -17.44 5.59
CA GLY A 8 -1.78 -16.41 5.20
C GLY A 8 -2.46 -15.25 4.52
N GLY A 9 -3.62 -15.50 3.93
CA GLY A 9 -4.31 -14.46 3.21
C GLY A 9 -5.31 -13.70 4.02
N LYS A 10 -5.50 -14.05 5.26
CA LYS A 10 -6.56 -13.43 6.04
C LYS A 10 -6.43 -11.94 6.18
N TRP A 11 -5.23 -11.48 6.37
CA TRP A 11 -5.01 -10.07 6.59
C TRP A 11 -5.11 -9.24 5.31
N VAL A 12 -5.37 -9.90 4.19
CA VAL A 12 -5.59 -9.19 2.92
C VAL A 12 -6.84 -9.70 2.23
N ASP A 13 -7.83 -10.13 3.02
CA ASP A 13 -9.02 -10.77 2.46
C ASP A 13 -9.62 -10.02 1.31
N ASP A 14 -9.75 -8.72 1.44
CA ASP A 14 -10.45 -7.93 0.44
C ASP A 14 -9.51 -7.23 -0.52
N VAL A 15 -8.21 -7.47 -0.43
CA VAL A 15 -7.22 -6.78 -1.25
C VAL A 15 -6.64 -7.73 -2.27
N GLU A 16 -6.71 -7.33 -3.55
CA GLU A 16 -6.12 -8.08 -4.64
C GLU A 16 -4.68 -7.67 -4.88
N SER A 17 -4.40 -6.37 -4.89
CA SER A 17 -3.05 -5.90 -5.14
C SER A 17 -2.87 -4.50 -4.58
N LEU A 18 -1.62 -4.17 -4.34
CA LEU A 18 -1.22 -2.87 -3.84
C LEU A 18 -0.10 -2.31 -4.72
N ALA A 19 -0.08 -1.01 -4.88
CA ALA A 19 1.02 -0.33 -5.55
C ALA A 19 1.17 1.05 -4.96
N LEU A 20 2.41 1.47 -4.75
CA LEU A 20 2.71 2.79 -4.20
C LEU A 20 3.16 3.71 -5.31
N TYR A 21 2.47 4.83 -5.45
CA TYR A 21 2.85 5.86 -6.42
C TYR A 21 3.65 6.93 -5.71
N GLY A 22 4.87 7.14 -6.16
CA GLY A 22 5.76 8.11 -5.54
C GLY A 22 7.18 7.91 -6.03
N TYR A 23 8.15 8.35 -5.24
CA TYR A 23 9.57 8.19 -5.58
C TYR A 23 10.39 8.25 -4.30
N PRO A 24 11.56 7.57 -4.30
CA PRO A 24 12.32 7.40 -3.04
C PRO A 24 12.90 8.70 -2.48
N GLU A 25 13.11 9.70 -3.32
CA GLU A 25 13.70 10.96 -2.86
C GLU A 25 12.75 11.80 -2.02
N CYS A 26 11.47 11.51 -2.07
CA CYS A 26 10.49 12.24 -1.30
C CYS A 26 10.46 11.74 0.15
N PRO A 27 10.62 12.62 1.15
CA PRO A 27 10.63 12.14 2.54
C PRO A 27 9.34 11.44 2.94
N TYR A 28 8.22 11.90 2.43
CA TYR A 28 6.94 11.27 2.77
C TYR A 28 6.80 9.91 2.12
N CYS A 29 7.30 9.77 0.89
CA CYS A 29 7.31 8.47 0.23
C CYS A 29 8.25 7.52 0.95
N ARG A 30 9.39 8.03 1.40
CA ARG A 30 10.37 7.21 2.12
C ARG A 30 9.77 6.65 3.41
N ARG A 31 8.93 7.42 4.07
CA ARG A 31 8.25 6.94 5.27
C ARG A 31 7.43 5.69 4.98
N VAL A 32 6.71 5.72 3.87
CA VAL A 32 5.91 4.56 3.47
C VAL A 32 6.80 3.40 3.05
N LEU A 33 7.86 3.69 2.30
CA LEU A 33 8.78 2.63 1.86
C LEU A 33 9.43 1.95 3.04
N ASN A 34 9.76 2.71 4.09
CA ASN A 34 10.32 2.12 5.30
C ASN A 34 9.33 1.19 5.96
N ALA A 35 8.07 1.59 6.02
CA ALA A 35 7.04 0.74 6.61
C ALA A 35 6.87 -0.55 5.82
N ILE A 36 6.90 -0.44 4.49
CA ILE A 36 6.80 -1.62 3.63
C ILE A 36 7.94 -2.58 3.93
N ALA A 37 9.15 -2.05 4.07
CA ALA A 37 10.31 -2.88 4.36
C ALA A 37 10.22 -3.54 5.72
N VAL A 38 9.79 -2.80 6.73
CA VAL A 38 9.67 -3.34 8.08
C VAL A 38 8.60 -4.44 8.14
N LEU A 39 7.51 -4.23 7.42
CA LEU A 39 6.43 -5.20 7.40
C LEU A 39 6.71 -6.39 6.49
N GLU A 40 7.75 -6.28 5.66
CA GLU A 40 8.16 -7.35 4.74
C GLU A 40 7.05 -7.75 3.79
N ILE A 41 6.36 -6.75 3.27
CA ILE A 41 5.27 -6.98 2.32
C ILE A 41 5.72 -6.55 0.93
N ASP A 42 5.00 -7.05 -0.08
CA ASP A 42 5.34 -6.79 -1.46
C ASP A 42 4.43 -5.72 -2.03
N VAL A 43 4.92 -4.48 -2.03
CA VAL A 43 4.19 -3.35 -2.60
C VAL A 43 5.11 -2.69 -3.61
N PRO A 44 4.87 -2.92 -4.91
CA PRO A 44 5.74 -2.31 -5.91
C PRO A 44 5.65 -0.79 -5.90
N LEU A 45 6.79 -0.17 -6.12
CA LEU A 45 6.87 1.27 -6.24
C LEU A 45 6.73 1.66 -7.70
N ARG A 46 5.71 2.45 -8.01
CA ARG A 46 5.52 3.01 -9.34
C ARG A 46 6.05 4.43 -9.31
N ASN A 47 7.28 4.58 -9.80
CA ASN A 47 8.02 5.82 -9.67
C ASN A 47 7.49 6.85 -10.63
N THR A 48 6.83 7.88 -10.09
CA THR A 48 6.21 8.93 -10.90
C THR A 48 7.21 9.93 -11.43
N MET A 49 8.43 9.91 -10.91
CA MET A 49 9.47 10.83 -11.33
C MET A 49 10.13 10.40 -12.63
N ILE A 50 10.36 9.09 -12.75
CA ILE A 50 11.08 8.55 -13.90
C ILE A 50 10.16 7.89 -14.92
N ASP A 51 8.89 7.70 -14.60
CA ASP A 51 7.95 7.07 -15.52
C ASP A 51 6.72 7.96 -15.66
N SER A 52 6.62 8.63 -16.80
CA SER A 52 5.52 9.56 -17.01
C SER A 52 4.17 8.87 -17.07
N ASP A 53 4.14 7.58 -17.43
CA ASP A 53 2.88 6.84 -17.45
C ASP A 53 2.33 6.68 -16.05
N HIS A 54 3.20 6.43 -15.08
CA HIS A 54 2.77 6.34 -13.69
C HIS A 54 2.25 7.67 -13.19
N ASN A 55 2.94 8.76 -13.54
CA ASN A 55 2.49 10.07 -13.13
C ASN A 55 1.15 10.43 -13.78
N ALA A 56 0.98 10.07 -15.04
CA ALA A 56 -0.28 10.32 -15.74
C ALA A 56 -1.42 9.55 -15.11
N ALA A 57 -1.17 8.30 -14.73
CA ALA A 57 -2.19 7.48 -14.08
C ALA A 57 -2.60 8.08 -12.75
N LEU A 58 -1.62 8.54 -11.97
CA LEU A 58 -1.90 9.18 -10.68
C LEU A 58 -2.75 10.43 -10.87
N LEU A 59 -2.36 11.26 -11.81
CA LEU A 59 -3.09 12.51 -12.06
C LEU A 59 -4.51 12.22 -12.54
N ALA A 60 -4.67 11.24 -13.43
CA ALA A 60 -5.98 10.90 -13.93
C ALA A 60 -6.90 10.37 -12.82
N ALA A 61 -6.33 9.63 -11.88
CA ALA A 61 -7.13 9.01 -10.83
C ALA A 61 -7.47 9.98 -9.71
N THR A 62 -6.53 10.84 -9.33
CA THR A 62 -6.68 11.69 -8.14
C THR A 62 -6.85 13.17 -8.45
N GLY A 63 -6.55 13.58 -9.67
CA GLY A 63 -6.57 14.99 -10.04
C GLY A 63 -5.39 15.77 -9.51
N ARG A 64 -4.41 15.10 -8.94
CA ARG A 64 -3.24 15.73 -8.35
C ARG A 64 -1.99 14.92 -8.63
N GLU A 65 -0.86 15.58 -8.51
CA GLU A 65 0.43 14.89 -8.65
C GLU A 65 1.11 14.73 -7.30
N THR A 66 0.40 14.97 -6.20
CA THR A 66 0.97 14.79 -4.86
C THR A 66 1.23 13.32 -4.57
N VAL A 67 2.36 13.06 -3.93
CA VAL A 67 2.78 11.72 -3.55
C VAL A 67 3.12 11.71 -2.06
N PRO A 68 3.09 10.58 -1.39
CA PRO A 68 2.76 9.24 -1.90
C PRO A 68 1.25 9.01 -1.96
N VAL A 69 0.85 8.08 -2.82
CA VAL A 69 -0.53 7.61 -2.88
C VAL A 69 -0.49 6.10 -3.04
N LEU A 70 -1.26 5.41 -2.22
CA LEU A 70 -1.35 3.95 -2.30
C LEU A 70 -2.58 3.57 -3.11
N ARG A 71 -2.35 2.77 -4.15
CA ARG A 71 -3.43 2.23 -4.97
C ARG A 71 -3.80 0.87 -4.42
N ILE A 72 -5.03 0.73 -4.01
CA ILE A 72 -5.54 -0.49 -3.39
C ILE A 72 -6.58 -1.08 -4.32
N GLU A 73 -6.26 -2.21 -4.91
CA GLU A 73 -7.21 -2.92 -5.76
C GLU A 73 -7.86 -4.02 -4.95
N LYS A 74 -9.17 -4.02 -4.89
CA LYS A 74 -9.90 -5.00 -4.10
C LYS A 74 -10.31 -6.17 -4.98
N GLN A 75 -10.57 -7.29 -4.36
CA GLN A 75 -10.89 -8.52 -5.08
C GLN A 75 -12.14 -8.40 -5.92
N GLU A 76 -13.06 -7.56 -5.51
CA GLU A 76 -14.28 -7.34 -6.28
C GLU A 76 -14.06 -6.43 -7.48
N GLY A 77 -12.87 -5.86 -7.62
CA GLY A 77 -12.52 -5.04 -8.77
C GLY A 77 -12.49 -3.54 -8.50
N SER A 78 -12.96 -3.08 -7.35
CA SER A 78 -12.91 -1.66 -7.05
C SER A 78 -11.51 -1.23 -6.70
N ILE A 79 -11.20 0.04 -6.96
CA ILE A 79 -9.87 0.57 -6.70
C ILE A 79 -10.01 1.81 -5.83
N ARG A 80 -9.21 1.85 -4.78
CA ARG A 80 -9.16 2.98 -3.88
C ARG A 80 -7.78 3.62 -3.95
N TRP A 81 -7.74 4.94 -3.99
CA TRP A 81 -6.50 5.70 -4.00
C TRP A 81 -6.37 6.42 -2.67
N LEU A 82 -5.43 5.98 -1.85
CA LEU A 82 -5.27 6.47 -0.49
C LEU A 82 -4.07 7.43 -0.41
N PRO A 83 -4.32 8.72 -0.19
CA PRO A 83 -3.23 9.69 -0.05
C PRO A 83 -2.75 9.77 1.39
N GLU A 84 -1.73 10.60 1.63
CA GLU A 84 -1.21 10.91 2.95
C GLU A 84 -0.37 9.78 3.54
N SER A 85 0.90 10.07 3.71
CA SER A 85 1.87 9.05 4.13
C SER A 85 1.48 8.39 5.45
N LEU A 86 1.00 9.16 6.42
CA LEU A 86 0.66 8.58 7.72
C LEU A 86 -0.55 7.66 7.61
N ASP A 87 -1.53 8.03 6.79
CA ASP A 87 -2.70 7.19 6.59
C ASP A 87 -2.32 5.90 5.88
N ILE A 88 -1.40 5.99 4.93
CA ILE A 88 -0.91 4.80 4.22
C ILE A 88 -0.19 3.87 5.19
N VAL A 89 0.70 4.42 6.01
CA VAL A 89 1.43 3.61 6.98
C VAL A 89 0.45 2.93 7.94
N ARG A 90 -0.56 3.67 8.38
CA ARG A 90 -1.55 3.11 9.30
C ARG A 90 -2.34 1.99 8.64
N PHE A 91 -2.74 2.20 7.38
CA PHE A 91 -3.46 1.17 6.64
C PHE A 91 -2.63 -0.10 6.53
N LEU A 92 -1.37 0.05 6.14
CA LEU A 92 -0.49 -1.11 5.96
C LEU A 92 -0.22 -1.80 7.29
N THR A 93 0.03 -1.03 8.34
CA THR A 93 0.32 -1.59 9.64
C THR A 93 -0.88 -2.37 10.18
N ASP A 94 -2.06 -1.78 10.05
CA ASP A 94 -3.26 -2.44 10.55
C ASP A 94 -3.51 -3.76 9.84
N ARG A 95 -3.18 -3.83 8.57
CA ARG A 95 -3.48 -5.02 7.78
C ARG A 95 -2.40 -6.08 7.85
N PHE A 96 -1.14 -5.66 7.95
CA PHE A 96 -0.03 -6.59 7.75
C PHE A 96 0.86 -6.78 8.98
N ASP A 97 0.67 -6.00 10.04
CA ASP A 97 1.51 -6.13 11.23
C ASP A 97 0.93 -7.17 12.16
N ARG A 98 0.91 -8.41 11.68
CA ARG A 98 0.29 -9.49 12.42
C ARG A 98 1.14 -9.96 13.58
N GLU A 99 2.43 -9.98 13.35
CA GLU A 99 3.35 -10.47 14.37
C GLU A 99 3.33 -9.59 15.60
N THR A 100 3.33 -8.29 15.40
CA THR A 100 3.28 -7.36 16.52
C THR A 100 1.97 -7.47 17.27
N LYS A 101 0.88 -7.63 16.53
CA LYS A 101 -0.43 -7.79 17.17
C LYS A 101 -0.47 -9.06 17.99
N ALA A 102 0.08 -10.13 17.47
CA ALA A 102 0.11 -11.39 18.20
C ALA A 102 0.91 -11.26 19.49
N MET A 103 2.02 -10.55 19.42
CA MET A 103 2.85 -10.35 20.60
C MET A 103 2.14 -9.53 21.65
N LYS A 104 1.42 -8.52 21.23
CA LYS A 104 0.68 -7.69 22.18
C LYS A 104 -0.41 -8.49 22.90
N GLN A 105 -1.02 -9.37 22.18
CA GLN A 105 -2.09 -10.19 22.75
C GLN A 105 -1.56 -11.34 23.57
N GLY A 106 -0.40 -11.81 23.21
CA GLY A 106 0.22 -12.90 23.92
C GLY A 106 0.78 -12.42 25.21
#